data_416307d32686a9f1c5dd51e88c693db0
#
_entry.id   416307d32686a9f1c5dd51e88c693db0
#
_cell.length_a   1.000
_cell.length_b   1.000
_cell.length_c   1.000
_cell.angle_alpha   90.00
_cell.angle_beta   90.00
_cell.angle_gamma   90.00
#
_symmetry.space_group_name_H-M   'P 1'
#
loop_
_entity.id
_entity.type
_entity.pdbx_description
1 polymer ?
#
loop_
_entity_poly.entity_id
_entity_poly.type
_entity_poly.pdbx_seq_one_letter_code
_entity_poly.pdbx_strand_id
1 'polypeptide(L)'
;PGCGDSGIGIGAALFTAHCICDQPRHEYKPHEICYLGKEYKQEREIDYEYVARRIADGAIVAWMNGRSEFGPRALGNRSLLADPRDQHNRDRLNHVIKQREWYRPFAPIVLEESYQEWFDFDVPSPFMLYTAQVKRPQEIPAITHVDGSSRFQTVTEEGNIHIYKLIKEFEKITGVPVLINTSLNGKGQPILETPEDGREFFNNVPVDMAVIHGEILER
;
A
#
# COMPACT_ATOMS: atom_id res chain seq x y z
N PRO A 1 12.27 4.33 4.38
CA PRO A 1 11.61 3.85 3.14
C PRO A 1 12.60 3.50 2.03
N GLY A 2 13.65 4.25 1.83
CA GLY A 2 14.70 3.99 0.84
C GLY A 2 15.80 3.06 1.33
N CYS A 3 15.46 1.84 1.76
CA CYS A 3 16.43 0.86 2.24
C CYS A 3 17.13 0.16 1.07
N GLY A 4 18.12 0.76 0.51
CA GLY A 4 18.89 0.25 -0.63
C GLY A 4 19.56 1.41 -1.34
N ASP A 5 19.95 1.23 -2.60
CA ASP A 5 20.71 2.22 -3.37
C ASP A 5 20.00 3.59 -3.43
N SER A 6 18.69 3.62 -3.50
CA SER A 6 17.90 4.86 -3.50
C SER A 6 18.03 5.69 -2.21
N GLY A 7 18.41 5.09 -1.09
CA GLY A 7 18.58 5.76 0.20
C GLY A 7 20.01 6.20 0.52
N ILE A 8 21.00 5.80 -0.29
CA ILE A 8 22.42 6.10 -0.01
C ILE A 8 22.68 7.62 0.10
N GLY A 9 22.09 8.41 -0.81
CA GLY A 9 22.25 9.87 -0.79
C GLY A 9 21.71 10.51 0.50
N ILE A 10 20.53 10.07 0.96
CA ILE A 10 19.95 10.54 2.23
C ILE A 10 20.81 10.10 3.41
N GLY A 11 21.24 8.82 3.42
CA GLY A 11 22.13 8.31 4.47
C GLY A 11 23.43 9.07 4.56
N ALA A 12 24.06 9.40 3.43
CA ALA A 12 25.27 10.20 3.38
C ALA A 12 25.05 11.64 3.89
N ALA A 13 23.93 12.27 3.52
CA ALA A 13 23.57 13.61 4.00
C ALA A 13 23.35 13.63 5.52
N LEU A 14 22.58 12.66 6.05
CA LEU A 14 22.35 12.52 7.48
C LEU A 14 23.64 12.22 8.26
N PHE A 15 24.50 11.35 7.74
CA PHE A 15 25.81 11.08 8.33
C PHE A 15 26.66 12.35 8.40
N THR A 16 26.72 13.11 7.31
CA THR A 16 27.46 14.39 7.28
C THR A 16 26.88 15.38 8.30
N ALA A 17 25.56 15.56 8.31
CA ALA A 17 24.93 16.50 9.24
C ALA A 17 25.17 16.14 10.71
N HIS A 18 24.96 14.88 11.08
CA HIS A 18 24.97 14.48 12.50
C HIS A 18 26.32 13.99 13.01
N CYS A 19 27.16 13.39 12.16
CA CYS A 19 28.44 12.82 12.58
C CYS A 19 29.64 13.71 12.26
N ILE A 20 29.55 14.57 11.23
CA ILE A 20 30.65 15.45 10.83
C ILE A 20 30.40 16.89 11.30
N CYS A 21 29.18 17.39 11.14
CA CYS A 21 28.82 18.77 11.47
C CYS A 21 28.14 18.93 12.85
N ASP A 22 28.07 17.88 13.66
CA ASP A 22 27.47 17.85 15.01
C ASP A 22 26.06 18.48 15.09
N GLN A 23 25.29 18.40 14.01
CA GLN A 23 23.90 18.85 14.05
C GLN A 23 23.05 17.93 14.94
N PRO A 24 22.12 18.46 15.75
CA PRO A 24 21.26 17.64 16.58
C PRO A 24 20.41 16.68 15.72
N ARG A 25 20.19 15.47 16.21
CA ARG A 25 19.31 14.52 15.56
C ARG A 25 17.86 14.96 15.70
N HIS A 26 17.11 14.83 14.61
CA HIS A 26 15.68 15.02 14.56
C HIS A 26 14.99 13.67 14.47
N GLU A 27 13.95 13.46 15.27
CA GLU A 27 13.08 12.27 15.15
C GLU A 27 12.01 12.56 14.11
N TYR A 28 12.02 11.78 13.04
CA TYR A 28 11.04 11.88 11.97
C TYR A 28 9.95 10.84 12.18
N LYS A 29 8.70 11.24 12.00
CA LYS A 29 7.59 10.29 11.87
C LYS A 29 7.68 9.57 10.51
N PRO A 30 7.20 8.31 10.41
CA PRO A 30 7.28 7.54 9.16
C PRO A 30 6.74 8.28 7.93
N HIS A 31 5.62 8.97 8.05
CA HIS A 31 4.98 9.68 6.94
C HIS A 31 5.78 10.90 6.46
N GLU A 32 6.56 11.54 7.33
CA GLU A 32 7.40 12.70 6.97
C GLU A 32 8.57 12.33 6.05
N ILE A 33 8.96 11.06 6.03
CA ILE A 33 10.11 10.58 5.26
C ILE A 33 9.74 9.61 4.14
N CYS A 34 8.47 9.22 4.00
CA CYS A 34 8.06 8.32 2.92
C CYS A 34 7.20 8.96 1.83
N TYR A 35 6.38 9.97 2.15
CA TYR A 35 5.51 10.61 1.15
C TYR A 35 6.12 11.92 0.66
N LEU A 36 7.18 11.80 -0.15
CA LEU A 36 8.00 12.94 -0.61
C LEU A 36 7.71 13.37 -2.04
N GLY A 37 6.85 12.67 -2.76
CA GLY A 37 6.45 12.99 -4.12
C GLY A 37 5.66 14.29 -4.24
N LYS A 38 5.25 14.63 -5.45
CA LYS A 38 4.44 15.82 -5.72
C LYS A 38 3.08 15.70 -5.06
N GLU A 39 2.58 16.81 -4.52
CA GLU A 39 1.22 16.93 -4.03
C GLU A 39 0.27 17.27 -5.18
N TYR A 40 -0.83 16.52 -5.29
CA TYR A 40 -1.91 16.78 -6.23
C TYR A 40 -3.16 17.17 -5.44
N LYS A 41 -3.92 18.10 -6.00
CA LYS A 41 -5.16 18.56 -5.37
C LYS A 41 -6.18 17.42 -5.37
N GLN A 42 -6.76 17.14 -4.21
CA GLN A 42 -7.95 16.29 -4.12
C GLN A 42 -9.15 17.05 -4.72
N GLU A 43 -9.77 16.46 -5.73
CA GLU A 43 -10.84 17.10 -6.48
C GLU A 43 -12.21 16.91 -5.80
N ARG A 44 -12.41 15.75 -5.17
CA ARG A 44 -13.68 15.39 -4.52
C ARG A 44 -13.43 14.66 -3.21
N GLU A 45 -14.42 14.68 -2.33
CA GLU A 45 -14.44 13.83 -1.15
C GLU A 45 -14.59 12.37 -1.57
N ILE A 46 -13.86 11.45 -0.86
CA ILE A 46 -13.89 10.03 -1.15
C ILE A 46 -14.99 9.38 -0.34
N ASP A 47 -15.86 8.64 -0.99
CA ASP A 47 -16.81 7.73 -0.34
C ASP A 47 -16.08 6.42 0.02
N TYR A 48 -15.48 6.40 1.22
CA TYR A 48 -14.71 5.24 1.70
C TYR A 48 -15.59 4.00 1.91
N GLU A 49 -16.85 4.18 2.36
CA GLU A 49 -17.77 3.07 2.55
C GLU A 49 -18.07 2.40 1.21
N TYR A 50 -18.36 3.20 0.19
CA TYR A 50 -18.62 2.69 -1.15
C TYR A 50 -17.42 1.93 -1.71
N VAL A 51 -16.21 2.52 -1.65
CA VAL A 51 -14.98 1.87 -2.15
C VAL A 51 -14.70 0.58 -1.36
N ALA A 52 -14.84 0.60 -0.03
CA ALA A 52 -14.62 -0.58 0.81
C ALA A 52 -15.61 -1.71 0.47
N ARG A 53 -16.88 -1.38 0.21
CA ARG A 53 -17.91 -2.35 -0.23
C ARG A 53 -17.52 -2.97 -1.56
N ARG A 54 -17.11 -2.18 -2.54
CA ARG A 54 -16.64 -2.68 -3.83
C ARG A 54 -15.45 -3.63 -3.69
N ILE A 55 -14.47 -3.30 -2.81
CA ILE A 55 -13.34 -4.20 -2.50
C ILE A 55 -13.85 -5.50 -1.86
N ALA A 56 -14.77 -5.42 -0.89
CA ALA A 56 -15.33 -6.59 -0.22
C ALA A 56 -16.13 -7.50 -1.17
N ASP A 57 -16.70 -6.93 -2.24
CA ASP A 57 -17.38 -7.63 -3.33
C ASP A 57 -16.40 -8.18 -4.40
N GLY A 58 -15.08 -8.05 -4.19
CA GLY A 58 -14.04 -8.62 -5.03
C GLY A 58 -13.46 -7.67 -6.08
N ALA A 59 -13.77 -6.37 -6.04
CA ALA A 59 -13.17 -5.40 -6.95
C ALA A 59 -11.68 -5.19 -6.65
N ILE A 60 -10.89 -5.06 -7.71
CA ILE A 60 -9.50 -4.59 -7.65
C ILE A 60 -9.50 -3.10 -7.94
N VAL A 61 -8.99 -2.31 -6.99
CA VAL A 61 -9.03 -0.85 -7.04
C VAL A 61 -7.64 -0.28 -7.32
N ALA A 62 -7.52 0.50 -8.38
CA ALA A 62 -6.37 1.38 -8.60
C ALA A 62 -6.53 2.61 -7.70
N TRP A 63 -5.65 2.76 -6.71
CA TRP A 63 -5.74 3.78 -5.69
C TRP A 63 -4.60 4.79 -5.81
N MET A 64 -4.96 6.05 -6.05
CA MET A 64 -4.02 7.15 -6.19
C MET A 64 -4.51 8.35 -5.39
N ASN A 65 -3.86 8.63 -4.24
CA ASN A 65 -4.18 9.76 -3.38
C ASN A 65 -2.91 10.30 -2.70
N GLY A 66 -2.94 11.58 -2.31
CA GLY A 66 -1.81 12.22 -1.64
C GLY A 66 -0.53 12.23 -2.45
N ARG A 67 0.59 12.48 -1.79
CA ARG A 67 1.94 12.50 -2.36
C ARG A 67 2.44 11.08 -2.58
N SER A 68 3.16 10.83 -3.69
CA SER A 68 3.74 9.51 -3.94
C SER A 68 4.82 9.13 -2.92
N GLU A 69 5.02 7.85 -2.80
CA GLU A 69 5.99 7.26 -1.89
C GLU A 69 7.42 7.44 -2.41
N PHE A 70 8.35 7.75 -1.51
CA PHE A 70 9.78 7.65 -1.74
C PHE A 70 10.25 6.21 -1.52
N GLY A 71 10.97 5.65 -2.49
CA GLY A 71 11.51 4.29 -2.40
C GLY A 71 10.80 3.27 -3.28
N PRO A 72 11.18 1.98 -3.16
CA PRO A 72 10.77 0.94 -4.11
C PRO A 72 9.39 0.31 -3.82
N ARG A 73 8.66 0.79 -2.83
CA ARG A 73 7.40 0.19 -2.38
C ARG A 73 6.24 1.18 -2.47
N ALA A 74 5.11 0.71 -2.96
CA ALA A 74 3.84 1.39 -2.75
C ALA A 74 3.42 1.22 -1.28
N LEU A 75 3.12 2.34 -0.62
CA LEU A 75 2.78 2.40 0.81
C LEU A 75 1.38 2.98 1.04
N GLY A 76 0.50 2.87 0.04
CA GLY A 76 -0.89 3.26 0.16
C GLY A 76 -1.29 4.53 -0.60
N ASN A 77 -0.38 5.20 -1.30
CA ASN A 77 -0.69 6.38 -2.11
C ASN A 77 -0.66 6.12 -3.62
N ARG A 78 0.11 5.11 -4.07
CA ARG A 78 0.18 4.64 -5.45
C ARG A 78 0.04 3.12 -5.46
N SER A 79 -1.16 2.64 -5.16
CA SER A 79 -1.41 1.24 -4.82
C SER A 79 -2.49 0.60 -5.69
N LEU A 80 -2.37 -0.71 -5.92
CA LEU A 80 -3.50 -1.57 -6.26
C LEU A 80 -3.94 -2.25 -4.97
N LEU A 81 -5.22 -2.10 -4.65
CA LEU A 81 -5.85 -2.63 -3.45
C LEU A 81 -6.86 -3.71 -3.80
N ALA A 82 -6.95 -4.75 -2.98
CA ALA A 82 -7.94 -5.82 -3.14
C ALA A 82 -8.20 -6.53 -1.80
N ASP A 83 -9.25 -7.33 -1.78
CA ASP A 83 -9.64 -8.16 -0.63
C ASP A 83 -8.65 -9.33 -0.45
N PRO A 84 -8.01 -9.48 0.74
CA PRO A 84 -7.09 -10.59 1.03
C PRO A 84 -7.79 -11.91 1.35
N ARG A 85 -9.11 -11.90 1.59
CA ARG A 85 -9.88 -13.07 2.00
C ARG A 85 -10.10 -14.08 0.86
N ASP A 86 -10.07 -13.60 -0.38
CA ASP A 86 -10.23 -14.46 -1.56
C ASP A 86 -8.91 -14.61 -2.32
N GLN A 87 -8.42 -15.85 -2.40
CA GLN A 87 -7.22 -16.19 -3.15
C GLN A 87 -7.32 -15.87 -4.64
N HIS A 88 -8.53 -15.84 -5.20
CA HIS A 88 -8.77 -15.48 -6.60
C HIS A 88 -8.30 -14.05 -6.92
N ASN A 89 -8.39 -13.12 -5.97
CA ASN A 89 -7.88 -11.77 -6.15
C ASN A 89 -6.37 -11.73 -6.37
N ARG A 90 -5.60 -12.58 -5.67
CA ARG A 90 -4.16 -12.76 -5.94
C ARG A 90 -3.91 -13.23 -7.36
N ASP A 91 -4.68 -14.21 -7.82
CA ASP A 91 -4.50 -14.80 -9.13
C ASP A 91 -4.86 -13.78 -10.23
N ARG A 92 -5.96 -13.02 -10.07
CA ARG A 92 -6.32 -11.92 -10.98
C ARG A 92 -5.23 -10.83 -11.01
N LEU A 93 -4.72 -10.42 -9.86
CA LEU A 93 -3.63 -9.43 -9.76
C LEU A 93 -2.38 -9.91 -10.50
N ASN A 94 -1.96 -11.18 -10.35
CA ASN A 94 -0.76 -11.70 -11.00
C ASN A 94 -0.96 -11.91 -12.50
N HIS A 95 -2.03 -12.60 -12.90
CA HIS A 95 -2.21 -13.01 -14.30
C HIS A 95 -2.74 -11.88 -15.19
N VAL A 96 -3.74 -11.13 -14.71
CA VAL A 96 -4.46 -10.17 -15.55
C VAL A 96 -3.82 -8.79 -15.49
N ILE A 97 -3.50 -8.31 -14.30
CA ILE A 97 -3.06 -6.93 -14.10
C ILE A 97 -1.54 -6.82 -14.19
N LYS A 98 -0.81 -7.63 -13.43
CA LYS A 98 0.66 -7.59 -13.39
C LYS A 98 1.33 -8.40 -14.50
N GLN A 99 0.61 -9.33 -15.12
CA GLN A 99 1.13 -10.23 -16.17
C GLN A 99 2.49 -10.83 -15.78
N ARG A 100 2.53 -11.44 -14.59
CA ARG A 100 3.73 -12.01 -13.99
C ARG A 100 3.46 -13.42 -13.47
N GLU A 101 4.48 -14.07 -12.97
CA GLU A 101 4.42 -15.44 -12.46
C GLU A 101 3.39 -15.60 -11.34
N TRP A 102 2.59 -16.65 -11.41
CA TRP A 102 1.47 -16.93 -10.47
C TRP A 102 1.90 -17.07 -9.01
N TYR A 103 3.14 -17.54 -8.77
CA TYR A 103 3.68 -17.79 -7.42
C TYR A 103 4.17 -16.51 -6.70
N ARG A 104 4.20 -15.38 -7.37
CA ARG A 104 4.68 -14.13 -6.73
C ARG A 104 3.70 -13.67 -5.67
N PRO A 105 4.20 -13.45 -4.43
CA PRO A 105 3.36 -13.04 -3.33
C PRO A 105 2.98 -11.56 -3.42
N PHE A 106 1.91 -11.21 -2.70
CA PHE A 106 1.53 -9.83 -2.42
C PHE A 106 1.72 -9.53 -0.95
N ALA A 107 1.92 -8.25 -0.65
CA ALA A 107 2.04 -7.75 0.69
C ALA A 107 0.69 -7.17 1.16
N PRO A 108 0.32 -7.33 2.43
CA PRO A 108 -0.81 -6.63 3.03
C PRO A 108 -0.43 -5.25 3.56
N ILE A 109 -1.45 -4.40 3.68
CA ILE A 109 -1.47 -3.23 4.54
C ILE A 109 -2.53 -3.45 5.62
N VAL A 110 -2.19 -3.19 6.88
CA VAL A 110 -3.01 -3.46 8.07
C VAL A 110 -3.05 -2.23 8.97
N LEU A 111 -4.15 -2.02 9.69
CA LEU A 111 -4.23 -0.99 10.73
C LEU A 111 -3.20 -1.28 11.84
N GLU A 112 -2.45 -0.24 12.25
CA GLU A 112 -1.38 -0.41 13.24
C GLU A 112 -1.91 -0.91 14.59
N GLU A 113 -3.09 -0.47 15.01
CA GLU A 113 -3.72 -0.95 16.24
C GLU A 113 -4.12 -2.43 16.20
N SER A 114 -4.23 -3.03 15.00
CA SER A 114 -4.70 -4.41 14.84
C SER A 114 -3.61 -5.39 14.40
N TYR A 115 -2.43 -4.92 13.98
CA TYR A 115 -1.45 -5.80 13.31
C TYR A 115 -1.00 -6.99 14.15
N GLN A 116 -0.90 -6.85 15.48
CA GLN A 116 -0.47 -7.94 16.37
C GLN A 116 -1.49 -9.08 16.47
N GLU A 117 -2.75 -8.85 16.12
CA GLU A 117 -3.75 -9.93 16.04
C GLU A 117 -3.58 -10.79 14.78
N TRP A 118 -2.96 -10.23 13.74
CA TRP A 118 -2.82 -10.84 12.41
C TRP A 118 -1.41 -11.33 12.11
N PHE A 119 -0.39 -10.67 12.64
CA PHE A 119 1.02 -10.97 12.39
C PHE A 119 1.78 -11.16 13.69
N ASP A 120 2.63 -12.18 13.72
CA ASP A 120 3.51 -12.46 14.87
C ASP A 120 4.77 -11.61 14.77
N PHE A 121 4.64 -10.36 15.23
CA PHE A 121 5.71 -9.37 15.19
C PHE A 121 5.51 -8.30 16.27
N ASP A 122 6.61 -7.83 16.88
CA ASP A 122 6.56 -6.98 18.08
C ASP A 122 6.61 -5.48 17.77
N VAL A 123 6.97 -5.08 16.54
CA VAL A 123 7.13 -3.67 16.18
C VAL A 123 6.35 -3.31 14.93
N PRO A 124 5.87 -2.05 14.78
CA PRO A 124 5.23 -1.59 13.56
C PRO A 124 6.14 -1.67 12.34
N SER A 125 5.54 -1.86 11.17
CA SER A 125 6.24 -2.00 9.88
C SER A 125 5.73 -0.98 8.85
N PRO A 126 5.92 0.33 9.04
CA PRO A 126 5.32 1.35 8.18
C PRO A 126 5.86 1.35 6.75
N PHE A 127 7.04 0.76 6.51
CA PHE A 127 7.72 0.76 5.21
C PHE A 127 7.74 -0.60 4.51
N MET A 128 6.95 -1.59 4.97
CA MET A 128 6.90 -2.93 4.36
C MET A 128 8.29 -3.60 4.30
N LEU A 129 9.07 -3.51 5.40
CA LEU A 129 10.44 -4.02 5.47
C LEU A 129 10.54 -5.41 6.09
N TYR A 130 9.60 -5.76 6.97
CA TYR A 130 9.65 -6.97 7.77
C TYR A 130 8.69 -8.04 7.26
N THR A 131 9.10 -9.29 7.41
CA THR A 131 8.27 -10.47 7.17
C THR A 131 7.95 -11.11 8.52
N ALA A 132 6.68 -11.47 8.73
CA ALA A 132 6.19 -12.09 9.95
C ALA A 132 5.31 -13.29 9.63
N GLN A 133 5.15 -14.22 10.56
CA GLN A 133 4.17 -15.30 10.45
C GLN A 133 2.76 -14.74 10.54
N VAL A 134 1.87 -15.23 9.68
CA VAL A 134 0.45 -14.87 9.69
C VAL A 134 -0.26 -15.72 10.74
N LYS A 135 -0.95 -15.08 11.69
CA LYS A 135 -1.65 -15.80 12.79
C LYS A 135 -2.98 -16.41 12.34
N ARG A 136 -3.62 -15.83 11.31
CA ARG A 136 -4.93 -16.26 10.78
C ARG A 136 -4.87 -16.50 9.25
N PRO A 137 -4.04 -17.44 8.78
CA PRO A 137 -3.77 -17.62 7.35
C PRO A 137 -5.01 -18.02 6.53
N GLN A 138 -6.00 -18.67 7.15
CA GLN A 138 -7.24 -19.07 6.49
C GLN A 138 -8.19 -17.87 6.22
N GLU A 139 -8.06 -16.79 7.00
CA GLU A 139 -8.88 -15.59 6.84
C GLU A 139 -8.32 -14.62 5.80
N ILE A 140 -6.99 -14.68 5.54
CA ILE A 140 -6.29 -13.82 4.56
C ILE A 140 -5.37 -14.62 3.63
N PRO A 141 -5.90 -15.64 2.94
CA PRO A 141 -5.08 -16.57 2.14
C PRO A 141 -4.37 -15.91 0.96
N ALA A 142 -4.91 -14.83 0.42
CA ALA A 142 -4.34 -14.17 -0.77
C ALA A 142 -2.97 -13.50 -0.49
N ILE A 143 -2.66 -13.19 0.77
CA ILE A 143 -1.39 -12.55 1.18
C ILE A 143 -0.52 -13.47 2.05
N THR A 144 -0.97 -14.66 2.35
CA THR A 144 -0.18 -15.65 3.09
C THR A 144 0.72 -16.41 2.13
N HIS A 145 2.02 -16.37 2.37
CA HIS A 145 3.02 -17.08 1.57
C HIS A 145 2.99 -18.58 1.86
N VAL A 146 3.70 -19.36 1.04
CA VAL A 146 3.75 -20.84 1.17
C VAL A 146 4.35 -21.32 2.48
N ASP A 147 5.19 -20.51 3.13
CA ASP A 147 5.80 -20.75 4.44
C ASP A 147 4.97 -20.19 5.61
N GLY A 148 3.76 -19.71 5.35
CA GLY A 148 2.88 -19.09 6.34
C GLY A 148 3.21 -17.65 6.70
N SER A 149 4.25 -17.06 6.11
CA SER A 149 4.66 -15.68 6.37
C SER A 149 3.97 -14.66 5.45
N SER A 150 4.13 -13.38 5.78
CA SER A 150 3.79 -12.27 4.90
C SER A 150 4.66 -11.05 5.20
N ARG A 151 4.97 -10.25 4.17
CA ARG A 151 5.69 -8.99 4.33
C ARG A 151 4.69 -7.84 4.43
N PHE A 152 4.36 -7.46 5.66
CA PHE A 152 3.27 -6.55 5.95
C PHE A 152 3.70 -5.08 6.09
N GLN A 153 2.73 -4.20 5.88
CA GLN A 153 2.83 -2.77 6.17
C GLN A 153 1.81 -2.40 7.25
N THR A 154 2.22 -1.64 8.27
CA THR A 154 1.29 -1.00 9.21
C THR A 154 0.95 0.42 8.77
N VAL A 155 -0.26 0.88 9.06
CA VAL A 155 -0.71 2.25 8.80
C VAL A 155 -1.46 2.81 10.00
N THR A 156 -1.14 4.07 10.35
CA THR A 156 -1.85 4.87 11.35
C THR A 156 -2.72 5.92 10.69
N GLU A 157 -3.70 6.46 11.42
CA GLU A 157 -4.53 7.58 10.96
C GLU A 157 -3.67 8.80 10.61
N GLU A 158 -2.71 9.15 11.48
CA GLU A 158 -1.77 10.25 11.24
C GLU A 158 -0.87 10.00 10.02
N GLY A 159 -0.47 8.74 9.83
CA GLY A 159 0.45 8.33 8.76
C GLY A 159 -0.16 8.42 7.37
N ASN A 160 -1.39 7.96 7.21
CA ASN A 160 -2.13 8.02 5.95
C ASN A 160 -3.63 7.93 6.20
N ILE A 161 -4.26 9.09 6.37
CA ILE A 161 -5.68 9.23 6.70
C ILE A 161 -6.60 8.53 5.68
N HIS A 162 -6.25 8.58 4.39
CA HIS A 162 -7.10 8.03 3.33
C HIS A 162 -7.14 6.51 3.36
N ILE A 163 -5.97 5.86 3.43
CA ILE A 163 -5.88 4.40 3.54
C ILE A 163 -6.42 3.92 4.88
N TYR A 164 -6.14 4.64 5.97
CA TYR A 164 -6.65 4.31 7.28
C TYR A 164 -8.18 4.26 7.28
N LYS A 165 -8.85 5.32 6.80
CA LYS A 165 -10.31 5.37 6.68
C LYS A 165 -10.86 4.25 5.79
N LEU A 166 -10.23 3.98 4.66
CA LEU A 166 -10.66 2.91 3.77
C LEU A 166 -10.60 1.54 4.46
N ILE A 167 -9.51 1.23 5.16
CA ILE A 167 -9.38 -0.04 5.90
C ILE A 167 -10.39 -0.10 7.05
N LYS A 168 -10.66 1.02 7.75
CA LYS A 168 -11.68 1.06 8.80
C LYS A 168 -13.08 0.75 8.26
N GLU A 169 -13.45 1.27 7.10
CA GLU A 169 -14.73 0.92 6.47
C GLU A 169 -14.75 -0.54 5.99
N PHE A 170 -13.64 -1.03 5.44
CA PHE A 170 -13.52 -2.44 5.05
C PHE A 170 -13.61 -3.38 6.27
N GLU A 171 -12.99 -3.02 7.40
CA GLU A 171 -13.09 -3.75 8.67
C GLU A 171 -14.55 -3.82 9.16
N LYS A 172 -15.30 -2.73 9.11
CA LYS A 172 -16.74 -2.71 9.52
C LYS A 172 -17.59 -3.70 8.69
N ILE A 173 -17.26 -3.83 7.40
CA ILE A 173 -18.01 -4.72 6.49
C ILE A 173 -17.59 -6.18 6.67
N THR A 174 -16.30 -6.43 6.87
CA THR A 174 -15.72 -7.78 6.75
C THR A 174 -15.20 -8.38 8.05
N GLY A 175 -14.94 -7.56 9.07
CA GLY A 175 -14.24 -7.95 10.28
C GLY A 175 -12.71 -8.07 10.10
N VAL A 176 -12.15 -7.73 8.92
CA VAL A 176 -10.74 -7.89 8.57
C VAL A 176 -10.10 -6.52 8.33
N PRO A 177 -9.20 -6.02 9.21
CA PRO A 177 -8.54 -4.72 9.07
C PRO A 177 -7.31 -4.77 8.14
N VAL A 178 -7.39 -5.55 7.05
CA VAL A 178 -6.26 -5.86 6.17
C VAL A 178 -6.71 -5.77 4.71
N LEU A 179 -5.90 -5.13 3.86
CA LEU A 179 -6.05 -5.15 2.40
C LEU A 179 -4.79 -5.69 1.73
N ILE A 180 -4.94 -6.29 0.53
CA ILE A 180 -3.79 -6.49 -0.37
C ILE A 180 -3.28 -5.10 -0.78
N ASN A 181 -1.96 -4.89 -0.71
CA ASN A 181 -1.29 -3.69 -1.20
C ASN A 181 -0.14 -4.04 -2.14
N THR A 182 -0.24 -3.60 -3.38
CA THR A 182 0.85 -3.70 -4.35
C THR A 182 0.96 -2.42 -5.17
N SER A 183 2.12 -2.19 -5.81
CA SER A 183 2.39 -0.97 -6.57
C SER A 183 1.39 -0.74 -7.70
N LEU A 184 0.99 0.53 -7.89
CA LEU A 184 0.15 0.95 -9.01
C LEU A 184 1.03 1.13 -10.26
N ASN A 185 1.16 0.06 -11.03
CA ASN A 185 1.87 0.02 -12.32
C ASN A 185 1.55 -1.27 -13.08
N GLY A 186 1.76 -1.24 -14.38
CA GLY A 186 1.75 -2.43 -15.24
C GLY A 186 3.10 -3.15 -15.26
N LYS A 187 3.19 -4.19 -16.11
CA LYS A 187 4.41 -4.97 -16.32
C LYS A 187 5.54 -4.10 -16.87
N GLY A 188 6.68 -4.08 -16.19
CA GLY A 188 7.88 -3.36 -16.64
C GLY A 188 7.81 -1.84 -16.54
N GLN A 189 6.75 -1.31 -15.96
CA GLN A 189 6.57 0.14 -15.73
C GLN A 189 7.02 0.55 -14.32
N PRO A 190 7.49 1.78 -14.14
CA PRO A 190 7.66 2.36 -12.80
C PRO A 190 6.29 2.54 -12.12
N ILE A 191 6.30 2.83 -10.83
CA ILE A 191 5.08 3.24 -10.11
C ILE A 191 4.58 4.55 -10.74
N LEU A 192 3.28 4.62 -11.01
CA LEU A 192 2.65 5.78 -11.65
C LEU A 192 2.70 7.00 -10.72
N GLU A 193 2.84 8.20 -11.30
CA GLU A 193 2.97 9.42 -10.51
C GLU A 193 1.77 10.35 -10.67
N THR A 194 1.37 10.65 -11.90
CA THR A 194 0.39 11.69 -12.19
C THR A 194 -1.04 11.17 -12.24
N PRO A 195 -2.06 12.03 -11.97
CA PRO A 195 -3.47 11.66 -12.17
C PRO A 195 -3.77 11.18 -13.60
N GLU A 196 -3.08 11.75 -14.59
CA GLU A 196 -3.18 11.36 -16.01
C GLU A 196 -2.71 9.93 -16.22
N ASP A 197 -1.56 9.55 -15.62
CA ASP A 197 -1.06 8.16 -15.66
C ASP A 197 -2.10 7.20 -15.02
N GLY A 198 -2.74 7.62 -13.95
CA GLY A 198 -3.79 6.83 -13.28
C GLY A 198 -5.02 6.60 -14.17
N ARG A 199 -5.49 7.64 -14.87
CA ARG A 199 -6.61 7.52 -15.83
C ARG A 199 -6.23 6.66 -17.03
N GLU A 200 -5.02 6.85 -17.56
CA GLU A 200 -4.51 6.01 -18.66
C GLU A 200 -4.40 4.54 -18.23
N PHE A 201 -3.90 4.28 -17.02
CA PHE A 201 -3.85 2.94 -16.47
C PHE A 201 -5.24 2.32 -16.37
N PHE A 202 -6.22 3.04 -15.83
CA PHE A 202 -7.60 2.55 -15.74
C PHE A 202 -8.15 2.22 -17.13
N ASN A 203 -7.90 3.04 -18.15
CA ASN A 203 -8.40 2.79 -19.50
C ASN A 203 -7.77 1.54 -20.16
N ASN A 204 -6.50 1.27 -19.89
CA ASN A 204 -5.72 0.24 -20.57
C ASN A 204 -5.60 -1.08 -19.79
N VAL A 205 -5.79 -1.07 -18.47
CA VAL A 205 -5.63 -2.24 -17.61
C VAL A 205 -6.98 -2.60 -17.00
N PRO A 206 -7.39 -3.87 -17.01
CA PRO A 206 -8.72 -4.29 -16.58
C PRO A 206 -8.84 -4.37 -15.04
N VAL A 207 -8.63 -3.24 -14.36
CA VAL A 207 -9.05 -3.05 -12.97
C VAL A 207 -10.53 -2.66 -12.92
N ASP A 208 -11.21 -3.01 -11.85
CA ASP A 208 -12.66 -2.82 -11.74
C ASP A 208 -13.02 -1.37 -11.40
N MET A 209 -12.14 -0.70 -10.65
CA MET A 209 -12.32 0.69 -10.20
C MET A 209 -10.99 1.42 -10.14
N ALA A 210 -11.02 2.74 -10.31
CA ALA A 210 -9.91 3.62 -9.94
C ALA A 210 -10.43 4.76 -9.05
N VAL A 211 -9.66 5.09 -8.02
CA VAL A 211 -9.85 6.26 -7.16
C VAL A 211 -8.63 7.15 -7.32
N ILE A 212 -8.80 8.30 -7.95
CA ILE A 212 -7.72 9.21 -8.33
C ILE A 212 -8.00 10.57 -7.71
N HIS A 213 -7.36 10.89 -6.58
CA HIS A 213 -7.55 12.14 -5.83
C HIS A 213 -9.03 12.50 -5.60
N GLY A 214 -9.86 11.48 -5.26
CA GLY A 214 -11.28 11.60 -5.02
C GLY A 214 -12.18 11.41 -6.25
N GLU A 215 -11.64 11.40 -7.46
CA GLU A 215 -12.37 10.97 -8.65
C GLU A 215 -12.52 9.45 -8.65
N ILE A 216 -13.75 8.95 -8.79
CA ILE A 216 -14.05 7.51 -8.88
C ILE A 216 -14.39 7.18 -10.34
N LEU A 217 -13.65 6.23 -10.91
CA LEU A 217 -13.89 5.65 -12.22
C LEU A 217 -14.24 4.17 -12.05
N GLU A 218 -15.24 3.67 -12.75
CA GLU A 218 -15.70 2.27 -12.68
C GLU A 218 -15.96 1.68 -14.07
N ARG A 219 -15.95 0.33 -14.11
CA ARG A 219 -16.34 -0.49 -15.28
C ARG A 219 -17.55 -1.33 -14.95
#